data_c10415bb26c80e916a6c4aa28ef30c1c
#
_entry.id   c10415bb26c80e916a6c4aa28ef30c1c
#
_cell.length_a   1.000
_cell.length_b   1.000
_cell.length_c   1.000
_cell.angle_alpha   90.00
_cell.angle_beta   90.00
_cell.angle_gamma   90.00
#
_symmetry.space_group_name_H-M   'P 1'
#
loop_
_entity.id
_entity.type
_entity.pdbx_description
1 polymer ?
#
loop_
_entity_poly.entity_id
_entity_poly.type
_entity_poly.pdbx_seq_one_letter_code
_entity_poly.pdbx_strand_id
1 'polypeptide(L)'
;MKPPIKPYNIAAENILGALLLAYPALLFLVRGGMNGSMFVLAILSVMLLLAGCRKHLPLQAGEIAFALAMSSGLVAILIVQIYHHDLAARYFDSAARFLLAVPILLALRHAGTEKVFHALQYAFPLGAIAALLAVWVENRWHAYAQTSFLNHIHLGDMAILLAFLSLFGINWTGRDSLPLKLLKISGFVAGLIVSVLSQARGSWIAIPIFIAIYIYAHLQTKYVMRTVLLFALAVLVIGLVSWSIEPIQLRIGMIFSDLSQFRAGHADTSIGIRLQLWGAALHLIAENPFFGVGAGGFAEAMQPMSEVGRITPLAAELGRGEVHSEILAQTVRFGIFGLGFVMAVYFIPFYLFLRQAKSVHRPQAISAIMGMCVTLGFFVFGLTVETFDLKMTAAFYSTTIAVLLAAATAAGNHPNRHGK
;
A
#
# COMPACT_ATOMS: atom_id res chain seq x y z
N MET A 1 4.15 -41.62 6.83
CA MET A 1 4.82 -40.62 7.68
C MET A 1 5.62 -39.67 6.78
N LYS A 2 5.24 -38.40 6.65
CA LYS A 2 6.07 -37.39 5.99
C LYS A 2 7.23 -37.08 6.93
N PRO A 3 8.50 -37.11 6.48
CA PRO A 3 9.61 -36.75 7.34
C PRO A 3 9.44 -35.28 7.80
N PRO A 4 9.81 -34.99 9.06
CA PRO A 4 9.76 -33.62 9.54
C PRO A 4 10.62 -32.74 8.66
N ILE A 5 10.08 -31.60 8.25
CA ILE A 5 10.81 -30.55 7.54
C ILE A 5 11.98 -30.18 8.46
N LYS A 6 13.23 -30.39 8.01
CA LYS A 6 14.40 -30.01 8.79
C LYS A 6 14.23 -28.52 9.15
N PRO A 7 14.41 -28.17 10.43
CA PRO A 7 14.34 -26.78 10.83
C PRO A 7 15.34 -25.99 9.98
N TYR A 8 14.88 -24.91 9.38
CA TYR A 8 15.74 -23.92 8.76
C TYR A 8 16.81 -23.49 9.76
N ASN A 9 17.98 -23.12 9.27
CA ASN A 9 19.02 -22.57 10.13
C ASN A 9 18.40 -21.44 10.96
N ILE A 10 18.44 -21.58 12.29
CA ILE A 10 17.88 -20.61 13.27
C ILE A 10 18.31 -19.18 12.94
N ALA A 11 19.52 -19.02 12.37
CA ALA A 11 20.01 -17.74 11.90
C ALA A 11 19.14 -17.13 10.78
N ALA A 12 18.69 -17.93 9.82
CA ALA A 12 17.83 -17.46 8.72
C ALA A 12 16.45 -17.02 9.22
N GLU A 13 15.86 -17.75 10.16
CA GLU A 13 14.59 -17.36 10.79
C GLU A 13 14.71 -16.04 11.55
N ASN A 14 15.79 -15.87 12.31
CA ASN A 14 16.04 -14.64 13.06
C ASN A 14 16.26 -13.43 12.12
N ILE A 15 16.99 -13.61 11.01
CA ILE A 15 17.21 -12.56 10.02
C ILE A 15 15.89 -12.19 9.33
N LEU A 16 15.11 -13.18 8.89
CA LEU A 16 13.77 -12.94 8.32
C LEU A 16 12.88 -12.17 9.30
N GLY A 17 12.80 -12.64 10.54
CA GLY A 17 12.01 -11.99 11.58
C GLY A 17 12.45 -10.54 11.83
N ALA A 18 13.75 -10.28 11.90
CA ALA A 18 14.31 -8.93 12.07
C ALA A 18 13.98 -8.00 10.88
N LEU A 19 14.12 -8.49 9.66
CA LEU A 19 13.76 -7.74 8.45
C LEU A 19 12.26 -7.42 8.41
N LEU A 20 11.39 -8.42 8.71
CA LEU A 20 9.96 -8.22 8.77
C LEU A 20 9.53 -7.28 9.90
N LEU A 21 10.26 -7.25 10.99
CA LEU A 21 10.03 -6.30 12.08
C LEU A 21 10.40 -4.86 11.67
N ALA A 22 11.51 -4.69 10.95
CA ALA A 22 12.12 -3.40 10.72
C ALA A 22 11.56 -2.67 9.48
N TYR A 23 11.12 -3.38 8.42
CA TYR A 23 10.84 -2.76 7.13
C TYR A 23 9.80 -1.63 7.17
N PRO A 24 8.71 -1.68 7.97
CA PRO A 24 7.76 -0.57 8.01
C PRO A 24 8.33 0.68 8.68
N ALA A 25 9.21 0.51 9.67
CA ALA A 25 9.89 1.63 10.32
C ALA A 25 10.95 2.27 9.40
N LEU A 26 11.68 1.44 8.64
CA LEU A 26 12.70 1.88 7.69
C LEU A 26 12.12 2.72 6.54
N LEU A 27 10.82 2.59 6.25
CA LEU A 27 10.11 3.44 5.29
C LEU A 27 10.21 4.93 5.66
N PHE A 28 10.22 5.26 6.95
CA PHE A 28 10.17 6.64 7.44
C PHE A 28 11.48 7.15 8.01
N LEU A 29 12.31 6.25 8.53
CA LEU A 29 13.51 6.65 9.27
C LEU A 29 14.76 6.75 8.42
N VAL A 30 14.83 6.01 7.30
CA VAL A 30 16.06 5.90 6.50
C VAL A 30 15.75 6.07 5.02
N ARG A 31 16.36 7.06 4.39
CA ARG A 31 16.26 7.24 2.94
C ARG A 31 16.72 5.98 2.20
N GLY A 32 15.83 5.37 1.43
CA GLY A 32 16.08 4.10 0.75
C GLY A 32 16.00 2.86 1.64
N GLY A 33 15.73 2.99 2.96
CA GLY A 33 15.66 1.88 3.90
C GLY A 33 14.61 0.84 3.56
N MET A 34 13.45 1.27 3.07
CA MET A 34 12.41 0.35 2.58
C MET A 34 12.89 -0.46 1.38
N ASN A 35 13.52 0.18 0.39
CA ASN A 35 14.07 -0.52 -0.78
C ASN A 35 15.19 -1.48 -0.37
N GLY A 36 16.12 -1.03 0.50
CA GLY A 36 17.20 -1.85 1.02
C GLY A 36 16.69 -3.10 1.75
N SER A 37 15.72 -2.95 2.64
CA SER A 37 15.11 -4.08 3.35
C SER A 37 14.42 -5.06 2.41
N MET A 38 13.72 -4.57 1.39
CA MET A 38 13.10 -5.41 0.37
C MET A 38 14.14 -6.19 -0.45
N PHE A 39 15.23 -5.55 -0.88
CA PHE A 39 16.30 -6.23 -1.63
C PHE A 39 16.95 -7.34 -0.80
N VAL A 40 17.28 -7.06 0.46
CA VAL A 40 17.85 -8.07 1.36
C VAL A 40 16.87 -9.22 1.57
N LEU A 41 15.59 -8.91 1.77
CA LEU A 41 14.53 -9.90 1.94
C LEU A 41 14.36 -10.75 0.67
N ALA A 42 14.40 -10.15 -0.52
CA ALA A 42 14.28 -10.86 -1.79
C ALA A 42 15.51 -11.77 -2.05
N ILE A 43 16.72 -11.28 -1.81
CA ILE A 43 17.95 -12.07 -1.96
C ILE A 43 17.91 -13.28 -1.01
N LEU A 44 17.61 -13.05 0.27
CA LEU A 44 17.49 -14.12 1.25
C LEU A 44 16.40 -15.12 0.84
N SER A 45 15.27 -14.64 0.34
CA SER A 45 14.18 -15.47 -0.18
C SER A 45 14.63 -16.36 -1.34
N VAL A 46 15.34 -15.81 -2.31
CA VAL A 46 15.90 -16.59 -3.42
C VAL A 46 16.90 -17.64 -2.92
N MET A 47 17.79 -17.27 -2.00
CA MET A 47 18.73 -18.22 -1.40
C MET A 47 18.04 -19.39 -0.69
N LEU A 48 16.97 -19.09 0.07
CA LEU A 48 16.17 -20.11 0.77
C LEU A 48 15.44 -21.03 -0.22
N LEU A 49 14.89 -20.49 -1.30
CA LEU A 49 14.24 -21.28 -2.34
C LEU A 49 15.25 -22.19 -3.05
N LEU A 50 16.43 -21.69 -3.39
CA LEU A 50 17.50 -22.49 -4.01
C LEU A 50 18.02 -23.59 -3.09
N ALA A 51 18.21 -23.28 -1.80
CA ALA A 51 18.62 -24.26 -0.78
C ALA A 51 17.56 -25.34 -0.54
N GLY A 52 16.28 -24.98 -0.71
CA GLY A 52 15.12 -25.86 -0.55
C GLY A 52 14.72 -26.64 -1.81
N CYS A 53 15.35 -26.40 -2.97
CA CYS A 53 14.96 -26.93 -4.29
C CYS A 53 14.88 -28.46 -4.41
N ARG A 54 15.36 -29.21 -3.42
CA ARG A 54 15.18 -30.68 -3.37
C ARG A 54 13.76 -31.15 -3.04
N LYS A 55 12.83 -30.23 -2.74
CA LYS A 55 11.42 -30.54 -2.45
C LYS A 55 10.54 -29.72 -3.38
N HIS A 56 10.18 -30.28 -4.51
CA HIS A 56 9.21 -29.71 -5.43
C HIS A 56 7.81 -29.63 -4.75
N LEU A 57 7.49 -28.48 -4.15
CA LEU A 57 6.11 -28.19 -3.81
C LEU A 57 5.47 -27.57 -5.05
N PRO A 58 4.36 -28.15 -5.58
CA PRO A 58 3.70 -27.58 -6.74
C PRO A 58 3.19 -26.17 -6.42
N LEU A 59 3.39 -25.26 -7.36
CA LEU A 59 2.83 -23.91 -7.28
C LEU A 59 1.31 -24.01 -7.23
N GLN A 60 0.70 -23.27 -6.32
CA GLN A 60 -0.75 -23.18 -6.28
C GLN A 60 -1.26 -22.14 -7.28
N ALA A 61 -2.50 -22.32 -7.76
CA ALA A 61 -3.11 -21.37 -8.69
C ALA A 61 -3.09 -19.91 -8.18
N GLY A 62 -3.27 -19.71 -6.88
CA GLY A 62 -3.18 -18.37 -6.27
C GLY A 62 -1.77 -17.76 -6.35
N GLU A 63 -0.72 -18.56 -6.24
CA GLU A 63 0.66 -18.09 -6.36
C GLU A 63 1.02 -17.73 -7.79
N ILE A 64 0.52 -18.53 -8.75
CA ILE A 64 0.68 -18.24 -10.17
C ILE A 64 -0.04 -16.92 -10.51
N ALA A 65 -1.30 -16.77 -10.06
CA ALA A 65 -2.05 -15.54 -10.26
C ALA A 65 -1.34 -14.31 -9.65
N PHE A 66 -0.82 -14.45 -8.43
CA PHE A 66 -0.02 -13.40 -7.79
C PHE A 66 1.24 -13.08 -8.60
N ALA A 67 2.00 -14.09 -9.03
CA ALA A 67 3.21 -13.89 -9.83
C ALA A 67 2.93 -13.20 -11.16
N LEU A 68 1.86 -13.59 -11.86
CA LEU A 68 1.42 -12.94 -13.10
C LEU A 68 1.02 -11.47 -12.86
N ALA A 69 0.27 -11.19 -11.80
CA ALA A 69 -0.11 -9.82 -11.45
C ALA A 69 1.14 -8.97 -11.14
N MET A 70 2.08 -9.50 -10.35
CA MET A 70 3.30 -8.77 -9.97
C MET A 70 4.27 -8.58 -11.15
N SER A 71 4.22 -9.44 -12.16
CA SER A 71 5.07 -9.33 -13.36
C SER A 71 4.46 -8.44 -14.45
N SER A 72 3.15 -8.19 -14.39
CA SER A 72 2.40 -7.52 -15.47
C SER A 72 2.89 -6.11 -15.78
N GLY A 73 3.37 -5.37 -14.77
CA GLY A 73 3.92 -4.02 -14.96
C GLY A 73 5.20 -4.02 -15.80
N LEU A 74 6.12 -4.96 -15.56
CA LEU A 74 7.33 -5.08 -16.38
C LEU A 74 6.99 -5.44 -17.82
N VAL A 75 6.01 -6.33 -18.01
CA VAL A 75 5.53 -6.73 -19.35
C VAL A 75 4.88 -5.55 -20.07
N ALA A 76 4.02 -4.79 -19.39
CA ALA A 76 3.36 -3.61 -19.94
C ALA A 76 4.38 -2.56 -20.40
N ILE A 77 5.34 -2.23 -19.53
CA ILE A 77 6.40 -1.26 -19.84
C ILE A 77 7.24 -1.74 -21.03
N LEU A 78 7.65 -3.02 -21.05
CA LEU A 78 8.47 -3.58 -22.12
C LEU A 78 7.76 -3.52 -23.48
N ILE A 79 6.49 -3.94 -23.53
CA ILE A 79 5.68 -3.91 -24.79
C ILE A 79 5.58 -2.48 -25.31
N VAL A 80 5.26 -1.52 -24.45
CA VAL A 80 5.05 -0.13 -24.85
C VAL A 80 6.36 0.56 -25.23
N GLN A 81 7.46 0.31 -24.52
CA GLN A 81 8.76 0.86 -24.88
C GLN A 81 9.30 0.30 -26.19
N ILE A 82 9.03 -0.98 -26.49
CA ILE A 82 9.38 -1.56 -27.81
C ILE A 82 8.54 -0.87 -28.91
N TYR A 83 7.25 -0.65 -28.68
CA TYR A 83 6.36 0.01 -29.64
C TYR A 83 6.80 1.45 -29.93
N HIS A 84 7.16 2.23 -28.90
CA HIS A 84 7.61 3.61 -29.05
C HIS A 84 9.10 3.75 -29.40
N HIS A 85 9.86 2.65 -29.54
CA HIS A 85 11.31 2.65 -29.79
C HIS A 85 12.12 3.44 -28.74
N ASP A 86 11.61 3.54 -27.49
CA ASP A 86 12.22 4.29 -26.37
C ASP A 86 12.51 3.34 -25.20
N LEU A 87 13.60 2.55 -25.31
CA LEU A 87 14.04 1.61 -24.27
C LEU A 87 14.86 2.35 -23.20
N ALA A 88 14.21 2.77 -22.12
CA ALA A 88 14.86 3.43 -21.00
C ALA A 88 14.71 2.63 -19.70
N ALA A 89 15.84 2.15 -19.16
CA ALA A 89 15.89 1.29 -17.99
C ALA A 89 15.24 1.91 -16.73
N ARG A 90 15.26 3.25 -16.62
CA ARG A 90 14.71 3.98 -15.46
C ARG A 90 13.23 3.68 -15.19
N TYR A 91 12.44 3.42 -16.22
CA TYR A 91 10.99 3.16 -16.09
C TYR A 91 10.65 1.78 -15.54
N PHE A 92 11.58 0.81 -15.64
CA PHE A 92 11.41 -0.51 -15.04
C PHE A 92 11.65 -0.53 -13.53
N ASP A 93 12.22 0.53 -12.99
CA ASP A 93 12.77 0.56 -11.64
C ASP A 93 11.69 0.37 -10.56
N SER A 94 10.55 1.06 -10.67
CA SER A 94 9.44 0.87 -9.74
C SER A 94 8.71 -0.47 -9.98
N ALA A 95 8.45 -0.83 -11.24
CA ALA A 95 7.78 -2.06 -11.60
C ALA A 95 8.55 -3.32 -11.19
N ALA A 96 9.89 -3.27 -11.14
CA ALA A 96 10.73 -4.37 -10.68
C ALA A 96 10.48 -4.73 -9.20
N ARG A 97 10.03 -3.77 -8.35
CA ARG A 97 9.70 -4.06 -6.95
C ARG A 97 8.54 -5.03 -6.82
N PHE A 98 7.58 -4.97 -7.72
CA PHE A 98 6.47 -5.93 -7.71
C PHE A 98 6.98 -7.35 -7.99
N LEU A 99 7.87 -7.54 -8.96
CA LEU A 99 8.43 -8.86 -9.26
C LEU A 99 9.20 -9.44 -8.07
N LEU A 100 9.93 -8.62 -7.30
CA LEU A 100 10.66 -9.07 -6.11
C LEU A 100 9.74 -9.59 -4.99
N ALA A 101 8.46 -9.24 -4.99
CA ALA A 101 7.49 -9.78 -4.05
C ALA A 101 7.21 -11.28 -4.27
N VAL A 102 7.41 -11.79 -5.48
CA VAL A 102 7.16 -13.20 -5.81
C VAL A 102 8.07 -14.16 -5.04
N PRO A 103 9.41 -14.05 -5.11
CA PRO A 103 10.27 -14.91 -4.30
C PRO A 103 10.05 -14.72 -2.79
N ILE A 104 9.68 -13.51 -2.32
CA ILE A 104 9.37 -13.27 -0.91
C ILE A 104 8.13 -14.09 -0.49
N LEU A 105 7.05 -14.05 -1.26
CA LEU A 105 5.86 -14.85 -1.01
C LEU A 105 6.20 -16.33 -0.95
N LEU A 106 6.87 -16.85 -1.98
CA LEU A 106 7.19 -18.26 -2.09
C LEU A 106 8.10 -18.74 -0.98
N ALA A 107 9.15 -17.98 -0.65
CA ALA A 107 10.05 -18.34 0.45
C ALA A 107 9.35 -18.35 1.81
N LEU A 108 8.55 -17.31 2.12
CA LEU A 108 7.80 -17.23 3.38
C LEU A 108 6.75 -18.32 3.50
N ARG A 109 6.13 -18.74 2.41
CA ARG A 109 5.20 -19.87 2.42
C ARG A 109 5.90 -21.19 2.74
N HIS A 110 7.14 -21.38 2.27
CA HIS A 110 7.92 -22.59 2.51
C HIS A 110 8.67 -22.58 3.83
N ALA A 111 9.18 -21.41 4.24
CA ALA A 111 10.07 -21.21 5.37
C ALA A 111 9.43 -20.40 6.51
N GLY A 112 8.25 -19.82 6.28
CA GLY A 112 7.57 -19.01 7.29
C GLY A 112 7.13 -19.82 8.48
N THR A 113 7.88 -19.70 9.55
CA THR A 113 7.50 -20.28 10.85
C THR A 113 6.55 -19.33 11.59
N GLU A 114 5.84 -19.85 12.57
CA GLU A 114 5.02 -19.03 13.46
C GLU A 114 5.82 -17.87 14.08
N LYS A 115 7.11 -18.10 14.38
CA LYS A 115 8.02 -17.08 14.92
C LYS A 115 8.23 -15.92 13.94
N VAL A 116 8.41 -16.23 12.66
CA VAL A 116 8.62 -15.21 11.60
C VAL A 116 7.39 -14.33 11.48
N PHE A 117 6.21 -14.91 11.40
CA PHE A 117 4.96 -14.14 11.35
C PHE A 117 4.64 -13.40 12.65
N HIS A 118 5.13 -13.93 13.79
CA HIS A 118 4.98 -13.27 15.09
C HIS A 118 5.67 -11.89 15.11
N ALA A 119 6.75 -11.69 14.36
CA ALA A 119 7.44 -10.41 14.23
C ALA A 119 6.54 -9.30 13.67
N LEU A 120 5.63 -9.64 12.75
CA LEU A 120 4.71 -8.69 12.13
C LEU A 120 3.75 -8.02 13.13
N GLN A 121 3.46 -8.65 14.26
CA GLN A 121 2.61 -8.06 15.29
C GLN A 121 3.19 -6.79 15.89
N TYR A 122 4.52 -6.66 15.85
CA TYR A 122 5.27 -5.51 16.32
C TYR A 122 5.61 -4.55 15.17
N ALA A 123 5.74 -5.05 13.95
CA ALA A 123 6.23 -4.32 12.79
C ALA A 123 5.34 -3.10 12.44
N PHE A 124 4.04 -3.31 12.31
CA PHE A 124 3.12 -2.25 11.91
C PHE A 124 2.98 -1.15 12.97
N PRO A 125 2.77 -1.46 14.28
CA PRO A 125 2.72 -0.40 15.28
C PRO A 125 4.05 0.33 15.45
N LEU A 126 5.19 -0.36 15.38
CA LEU A 126 6.51 0.29 15.41
C LEU A 126 6.74 1.16 14.17
N GLY A 127 6.27 0.73 13.00
CA GLY A 127 6.29 1.54 11.78
C GLY A 127 5.49 2.84 11.92
N ALA A 128 4.28 2.78 12.49
CA ALA A 128 3.47 3.97 12.74
C ALA A 128 4.11 4.92 13.77
N ILE A 129 4.70 4.37 14.83
CA ILE A 129 5.45 5.14 15.83
C ILE A 129 6.71 5.76 15.18
N ALA A 130 7.41 5.02 14.32
CA ALA A 130 8.55 5.54 13.58
C ALA A 130 8.18 6.73 12.67
N ALA A 131 7.00 6.67 12.01
CA ALA A 131 6.49 7.81 11.26
C ALA A 131 6.27 9.04 12.17
N LEU A 132 5.70 8.85 13.36
CA LEU A 132 5.50 9.92 14.32
C LEU A 132 6.83 10.51 14.80
N LEU A 133 7.83 9.66 15.06
CA LEU A 133 9.18 10.11 15.44
C LEU A 133 9.86 10.89 14.31
N ALA A 134 9.75 10.42 13.06
CA ALA A 134 10.28 11.12 11.90
C ALA A 134 9.67 12.53 11.76
N VAL A 135 8.36 12.65 11.89
CA VAL A 135 7.66 13.94 11.87
C VAL A 135 8.13 14.84 13.02
N TRP A 136 8.30 14.29 14.22
CA TRP A 136 8.77 15.07 15.35
C TRP A 136 10.19 15.60 15.14
N VAL A 137 11.07 14.78 14.62
CA VAL A 137 12.50 15.15 14.41
C VAL A 137 12.64 16.15 13.25
N GLU A 138 11.98 15.88 12.11
CA GLU A 138 12.19 16.67 10.89
C GLU A 138 11.27 17.89 10.79
N ASN A 139 10.04 17.83 11.27
CA ASN A 139 9.03 18.89 11.13
C ASN A 139 8.64 19.59 12.42
N ARG A 140 9.04 19.11 13.58
CA ARG A 140 8.67 19.70 14.87
C ARG A 140 7.17 20.05 14.99
N TRP A 141 6.30 19.16 14.54
CA TRP A 141 4.85 19.29 14.55
C TRP A 141 4.24 20.37 13.64
N HIS A 142 4.99 20.91 12.69
CA HIS A 142 4.41 21.84 11.72
C HIS A 142 3.42 21.14 10.80
N ALA A 143 2.42 21.87 10.34
CA ALA A 143 1.46 21.42 9.33
C ALA A 143 2.17 21.09 7.99
N TYR A 144 1.57 20.23 7.18
CA TYR A 144 2.20 19.63 5.99
C TYR A 144 3.44 18.82 6.35
N ALA A 145 3.31 18.05 7.44
CA ALA A 145 4.37 17.18 7.88
C ALA A 145 4.81 16.23 6.76
N GLN A 146 6.11 16.22 6.51
CA GLN A 146 6.78 15.38 5.52
C GLN A 146 8.16 14.97 6.04
N THR A 147 8.82 14.03 5.43
CA THR A 147 10.22 13.75 5.70
C THR A 147 11.09 14.30 4.57
N SER A 148 12.40 14.33 4.76
CA SER A 148 13.36 14.80 3.75
C SER A 148 13.31 14.01 2.43
N PHE A 149 12.60 12.89 2.37
CA PHE A 149 12.51 12.01 1.21
C PHE A 149 11.11 11.45 0.92
N LEU A 150 10.12 11.72 1.78
CA LEU A 150 8.73 11.29 1.60
C LEU A 150 7.83 12.52 1.77
N ASN A 151 7.12 12.88 0.70
CA ASN A 151 6.23 14.03 0.72
C ASN A 151 5.03 13.81 1.67
N HIS A 152 4.35 14.89 2.04
CA HIS A 152 3.25 14.88 2.99
C HIS A 152 2.07 13.95 2.58
N ILE A 153 1.79 13.77 1.28
CA ILE A 153 0.69 12.93 0.82
C ILE A 153 1.01 11.46 1.10
N HIS A 154 2.13 10.97 0.60
CA HIS A 154 2.54 9.57 0.82
C HIS A 154 2.83 9.27 2.30
N LEU A 155 3.34 10.26 3.05
CA LEU A 155 3.50 10.11 4.50
C LEU A 155 2.15 9.86 5.18
N GLY A 156 1.12 10.65 4.84
CA GLY A 156 -0.23 10.51 5.39
C GLY A 156 -0.89 9.19 5.00
N ASP A 157 -0.75 8.78 3.73
CA ASP A 157 -1.29 7.52 3.22
C ASP A 157 -0.69 6.31 3.94
N MET A 158 0.63 6.26 4.06
CA MET A 158 1.31 5.16 4.73
C MET A 158 1.03 5.14 6.24
N ALA A 159 0.97 6.32 6.87
CA ALA A 159 0.70 6.42 8.30
C ALA A 159 -0.71 5.94 8.66
N ILE A 160 -1.73 6.35 7.91
CA ILE A 160 -3.11 5.90 8.15
C ILE A 160 -3.26 4.40 7.90
N LEU A 161 -2.60 3.87 6.88
CA LEU A 161 -2.61 2.44 6.61
C LEU A 161 -1.99 1.67 7.79
N LEU A 162 -0.80 2.06 8.25
CA LEU A 162 -0.14 1.41 9.40
C LEU A 162 -0.95 1.55 10.69
N ALA A 163 -1.68 2.66 10.88
CA ALA A 163 -2.61 2.81 11.99
C ALA A 163 -3.65 1.68 11.97
N PHE A 164 -4.34 1.49 10.85
CA PHE A 164 -5.37 0.45 10.76
C PHE A 164 -4.79 -0.96 10.79
N LEU A 165 -3.62 -1.22 10.21
CA LEU A 165 -2.94 -2.51 10.34
C LEU A 165 -2.59 -2.82 11.82
N SER A 166 -2.19 -1.80 12.58
CA SER A 166 -1.94 -1.94 14.03
C SER A 166 -3.21 -2.31 14.79
N LEU A 167 -4.33 -1.64 14.51
CA LEU A 167 -5.62 -1.89 15.13
C LEU A 167 -6.15 -3.28 14.80
N PHE A 168 -6.13 -3.69 13.53
CA PHE A 168 -6.62 -4.99 13.07
C PHE A 168 -5.73 -6.14 13.56
N GLY A 169 -4.45 -5.86 13.81
CA GLY A 169 -3.53 -6.79 14.42
C GLY A 169 -3.81 -7.15 15.89
N ILE A 170 -4.77 -6.51 16.56
CA ILE A 170 -5.11 -6.83 17.96
C ILE A 170 -5.64 -8.27 18.06
N ASN A 171 -5.01 -9.05 18.96
CA ASN A 171 -5.27 -10.48 19.14
C ASN A 171 -5.09 -11.30 17.85
N TRP A 172 -4.13 -10.97 17.01
CA TRP A 172 -3.88 -11.62 15.72
C TRP A 172 -3.55 -13.12 15.88
N THR A 173 -2.47 -13.45 16.58
CA THR A 173 -2.01 -14.84 16.75
C THR A 173 -2.52 -15.51 18.04
N GLY A 174 -3.34 -14.80 18.81
CA GLY A 174 -3.87 -15.25 20.08
C GLY A 174 -4.30 -14.05 20.92
N ARG A 175 -4.47 -14.25 22.22
CA ARG A 175 -4.78 -13.16 23.15
C ARG A 175 -3.52 -12.35 23.43
N ASP A 176 -3.52 -11.09 23.03
CA ASP A 176 -2.39 -10.18 23.28
C ASP A 176 -2.20 -9.95 24.79
N SER A 177 -0.93 -9.90 25.21
CA SER A 177 -0.58 -9.35 26.53
C SER A 177 -0.92 -7.86 26.58
N LEU A 178 -1.11 -7.31 27.77
CA LEU A 178 -1.42 -5.89 27.94
C LEU A 178 -0.38 -4.97 27.27
N PRO A 179 0.94 -5.20 27.42
CA PRO A 179 1.95 -4.36 26.73
C PRO A 179 1.83 -4.40 25.21
N LEU A 180 1.61 -5.58 24.62
CA LEU A 180 1.45 -5.72 23.16
C LEU A 180 0.18 -5.01 22.67
N LYS A 181 -0.92 -5.12 23.41
CA LYS A 181 -2.16 -4.43 23.10
C LYS A 181 -1.99 -2.91 23.18
N LEU A 182 -1.31 -2.41 24.21
CA LEU A 182 -0.98 -1.00 24.34
C LEU A 182 -0.08 -0.51 23.18
N LEU A 183 0.93 -1.28 22.79
CA LEU A 183 1.78 -0.96 21.63
C LEU A 183 0.95 -0.84 20.36
N LYS A 184 0.02 -1.76 20.09
CA LYS A 184 -0.86 -1.71 18.90
C LYS A 184 -1.80 -0.50 18.92
N ILE A 185 -2.36 -0.16 20.08
CA ILE A 185 -3.17 1.05 20.26
C ILE A 185 -2.31 2.32 20.07
N SER A 186 -1.10 2.35 20.64
CA SER A 186 -0.18 3.48 20.44
C SER A 186 0.20 3.66 18.97
N GLY A 187 0.44 2.55 18.24
CA GLY A 187 0.68 2.60 16.79
C GLY A 187 -0.51 3.14 16.02
N PHE A 188 -1.75 2.73 16.38
CA PHE A 188 -2.96 3.28 15.78
C PHE A 188 -3.06 4.80 16.01
N VAL A 189 -2.90 5.26 17.23
CA VAL A 189 -2.95 6.69 17.59
C VAL A 189 -1.84 7.46 16.88
N ALA A 190 -0.60 6.94 16.88
CA ALA A 190 0.55 7.57 16.23
C ALA A 190 0.31 7.80 14.73
N GLY A 191 -0.18 6.77 14.03
CA GLY A 191 -0.48 6.89 12.60
C GLY A 191 -1.61 7.87 12.30
N LEU A 192 -2.65 7.94 13.14
CA LEU A 192 -3.70 8.95 13.01
C LEU A 192 -3.15 10.37 13.20
N ILE A 193 -2.31 10.59 14.21
CA ILE A 193 -1.67 11.90 14.44
C ILE A 193 -0.86 12.32 13.22
N VAL A 194 -0.02 11.43 12.68
CA VAL A 194 0.79 11.72 11.47
C VAL A 194 -0.11 12.02 10.28
N SER A 195 -1.18 11.25 10.07
CA SER A 195 -2.13 11.49 8.96
C SER A 195 -2.78 12.88 9.07
N VAL A 196 -3.14 13.32 10.27
CA VAL A 196 -3.69 14.67 10.50
C VAL A 196 -2.62 15.74 10.24
N LEU A 197 -1.40 15.57 10.76
CA LEU A 197 -0.30 16.52 10.59
C LEU A 197 0.14 16.65 9.13
N SER A 198 0.11 15.55 8.37
CA SER A 198 0.43 15.53 6.94
C SER A 198 -0.58 16.33 6.10
N GLN A 199 -1.80 16.51 6.60
CA GLN A 199 -2.91 17.15 5.88
C GLN A 199 -3.26 16.48 4.53
N ALA A 200 -2.91 15.22 4.35
CA ALA A 200 -3.24 14.41 3.18
C ALA A 200 -4.71 13.98 3.20
N ARG A 201 -5.61 14.84 2.76
CA ARG A 201 -7.09 14.59 2.79
C ARG A 201 -7.49 13.35 1.99
N GLY A 202 -6.76 13.04 0.92
CA GLY A 202 -6.99 11.86 0.07
C GLY A 202 -6.92 10.56 0.86
N SER A 203 -6.01 10.46 1.84
CA SER A 203 -5.85 9.27 2.67
C SER A 203 -7.08 8.98 3.55
N TRP A 204 -7.84 10.00 3.94
CA TRP A 204 -9.01 9.84 4.81
C TRP A 204 -10.19 9.15 4.11
N ILE A 205 -10.22 9.17 2.77
CA ILE A 205 -11.22 8.44 1.98
C ILE A 205 -11.09 6.92 2.20
N ALA A 206 -9.92 6.43 2.59
CA ALA A 206 -9.72 5.02 2.91
C ALA A 206 -10.34 4.60 4.26
N ILE A 207 -10.59 5.53 5.20
CA ILE A 207 -11.13 5.22 6.53
C ILE A 207 -12.47 4.47 6.46
N PRO A 208 -13.52 4.96 5.77
CA PRO A 208 -14.78 4.23 5.67
C PRO A 208 -14.62 2.84 5.00
N ILE A 209 -13.67 2.70 4.09
CA ILE A 209 -13.38 1.41 3.44
C ILE A 209 -12.74 0.44 4.44
N PHE A 210 -11.78 0.89 5.25
CA PHE A 210 -11.17 0.07 6.30
C PHE A 210 -12.22 -0.36 7.34
N ILE A 211 -13.15 0.54 7.69
CA ILE A 211 -14.28 0.23 8.56
C ILE A 211 -15.18 -0.84 7.92
N ALA A 212 -15.51 -0.68 6.64
CA ALA A 212 -16.36 -1.64 5.92
C ALA A 212 -15.70 -3.03 5.86
N ILE A 213 -14.38 -3.11 5.63
CA ILE A 213 -13.61 -4.36 5.68
C ILE A 213 -13.68 -4.99 7.07
N TYR A 214 -13.51 -4.19 8.12
CA TYR A 214 -13.58 -4.66 9.51
C TYR A 214 -14.98 -5.19 9.84
N ILE A 215 -16.03 -4.47 9.46
CA ILE A 215 -17.41 -4.91 9.63
C ILE A 215 -17.65 -6.23 8.88
N TYR A 216 -17.24 -6.31 7.61
CA TYR A 216 -17.38 -7.51 6.80
C TYR A 216 -16.74 -8.74 7.46
N ALA A 217 -15.55 -8.56 8.01
CA ALA A 217 -14.82 -9.63 8.68
C ALA A 217 -15.51 -10.12 9.97
N HIS A 218 -16.29 -9.26 10.63
CA HIS A 218 -16.94 -9.54 11.92
C HIS A 218 -18.46 -9.69 11.82
N LEU A 219 -19.05 -9.67 10.62
CA LEU A 219 -20.52 -9.73 10.41
C LEU A 219 -21.21 -10.94 11.09
N GLN A 220 -20.45 -12.00 11.41
CA GLN A 220 -20.99 -13.17 12.07
C GLN A 220 -20.83 -13.16 13.59
N THR A 221 -20.30 -12.10 14.18
CA THR A 221 -20.10 -12.02 15.61
C THR A 221 -21.27 -11.31 16.31
N LYS A 222 -21.66 -11.84 17.47
CA LYS A 222 -22.71 -11.28 18.35
C LYS A 222 -22.52 -9.78 18.68
N TYR A 223 -21.34 -9.23 18.42
CA TYR A 223 -20.95 -7.89 18.83
C TYR A 223 -20.78 -6.89 17.67
N VAL A 224 -21.16 -7.25 16.44
CA VAL A 224 -21.01 -6.37 15.26
C VAL A 224 -21.62 -5.00 15.52
N MET A 225 -22.87 -4.94 15.99
CA MET A 225 -23.56 -3.67 16.26
C MET A 225 -22.79 -2.81 17.28
N ARG A 226 -22.29 -3.42 18.36
CA ARG A 226 -21.49 -2.71 19.37
C ARG A 226 -20.19 -2.16 18.76
N THR A 227 -19.54 -2.93 17.91
CA THR A 227 -18.29 -2.53 17.25
C THR A 227 -18.55 -1.39 16.26
N VAL A 228 -19.62 -1.49 15.46
CA VAL A 228 -20.06 -0.42 14.56
C VAL A 228 -20.36 0.85 15.32
N LEU A 229 -21.10 0.77 16.42
CA LEU A 229 -21.43 1.93 17.27
C LEU A 229 -20.19 2.56 17.90
N LEU A 230 -19.25 1.74 18.43
CA LEU A 230 -17.99 2.25 18.98
C LEU A 230 -17.13 2.92 17.90
N PHE A 231 -17.13 2.38 16.69
CA PHE A 231 -16.39 2.95 15.59
C PHE A 231 -17.05 4.26 15.10
N ALA A 232 -18.37 4.28 14.96
CA ALA A 232 -19.11 5.48 14.61
C ALA A 232 -18.92 6.57 15.67
N LEU A 233 -18.92 6.20 16.95
CA LEU A 233 -18.64 7.12 18.06
C LEU A 233 -17.20 7.64 17.97
N ALA A 234 -16.22 6.79 17.69
CA ALA A 234 -14.83 7.21 17.54
C ALA A 234 -14.66 8.19 16.36
N VAL A 235 -15.26 7.88 15.21
CA VAL A 235 -15.27 8.80 14.05
C VAL A 235 -15.98 10.12 14.38
N LEU A 236 -17.10 10.06 15.08
CA LEU A 236 -17.80 11.27 15.52
C LEU A 236 -16.94 12.11 16.48
N VAL A 237 -16.31 11.48 17.48
CA VAL A 237 -15.43 12.18 18.43
C VAL A 237 -14.21 12.77 17.71
N ILE A 238 -13.57 12.02 16.83
CA ILE A 238 -12.47 12.54 16.00
C ILE A 238 -12.95 13.68 15.12
N GLY A 239 -14.11 13.56 14.50
CA GLY A 239 -14.73 14.61 13.70
C GLY A 239 -15.02 15.88 14.52
N LEU A 240 -15.59 15.74 15.71
CA LEU A 240 -15.87 16.87 16.60
C LEU A 240 -14.59 17.54 17.12
N VAL A 241 -13.59 16.74 17.53
CA VAL A 241 -12.28 17.26 17.95
C VAL A 241 -11.60 17.95 16.78
N SER A 242 -11.62 17.33 15.60
CA SER A 242 -11.06 17.93 14.38
C SER A 242 -11.77 19.22 14.00
N TRP A 243 -13.09 19.26 14.16
CA TRP A 243 -13.88 20.49 13.94
C TRP A 243 -13.53 21.61 14.93
N SER A 244 -13.07 21.28 16.12
CA SER A 244 -12.62 22.26 17.13
C SER A 244 -11.22 22.81 16.84
N ILE A 245 -10.50 22.26 15.87
CA ILE A 245 -9.15 22.67 15.49
C ILE A 245 -9.23 23.61 14.26
N GLU A 246 -8.95 24.89 14.46
CA GLU A 246 -9.07 25.95 13.45
C GLU A 246 -8.40 25.59 12.09
N PRO A 247 -7.17 25.03 12.02
CA PRO A 247 -6.57 24.59 10.77
C PRO A 247 -7.40 23.56 10.00
N ILE A 248 -8.18 22.72 10.66
CA ILE A 248 -9.00 21.69 10.01
C ILE A 248 -10.29 22.30 9.47
N GLN A 249 -10.93 23.22 10.22
CA GLN A 249 -12.09 23.97 9.73
C GLN A 249 -11.75 24.73 8.45
N LEU A 250 -10.64 25.46 8.45
CA LEU A 250 -10.15 26.16 7.27
C LEU A 250 -9.97 25.23 6.08
N ARG A 251 -9.48 23.99 6.32
CA ARG A 251 -9.27 22.99 5.26
C ARG A 251 -10.56 22.43 4.67
N ILE A 252 -11.58 22.22 5.48
CA ILE A 252 -12.90 21.80 4.98
C ILE A 252 -13.52 22.94 4.17
N GLY A 253 -13.39 24.18 4.64
CA GLY A 253 -13.82 25.38 3.91
C GLY A 253 -13.12 25.50 2.55
N MET A 254 -11.83 25.21 2.46
CA MET A 254 -11.07 25.25 1.21
C MET A 254 -11.61 24.29 0.14
N ILE A 255 -12.19 23.13 0.49
CA ILE A 255 -12.77 22.22 -0.50
C ILE A 255 -13.93 22.90 -1.24
N PHE A 256 -14.79 23.57 -0.50
CA PHE A 256 -15.93 24.28 -1.09
C PHE A 256 -15.49 25.54 -1.84
N SER A 257 -14.49 26.25 -1.31
CA SER A 257 -13.93 27.42 -2.00
C SER A 257 -13.20 27.05 -3.29
N ASP A 258 -12.39 25.99 -3.30
CA ASP A 258 -11.68 25.47 -4.48
C ASP A 258 -12.68 25.11 -5.59
N LEU A 259 -13.79 24.44 -5.24
CA LEU A 259 -14.82 24.07 -6.22
C LEU A 259 -15.60 25.29 -6.72
N SER A 260 -15.89 26.27 -5.85
CA SER A 260 -16.57 27.52 -6.26
C SER A 260 -15.67 28.39 -7.16
N GLN A 261 -14.37 28.49 -6.83
CA GLN A 261 -13.39 29.20 -7.63
C GLN A 261 -13.20 28.54 -8.99
N PHE A 262 -13.12 27.21 -9.04
CA PHE A 262 -13.05 26.48 -10.31
C PHE A 262 -14.27 26.77 -11.21
N ARG A 263 -15.50 26.76 -10.62
CA ARG A 263 -16.73 27.14 -11.35
C ARG A 263 -16.73 28.61 -11.80
N ALA A 264 -16.05 29.48 -11.08
CA ALA A 264 -15.89 30.89 -11.43
C ALA A 264 -14.79 31.14 -12.48
N GLY A 265 -14.14 30.09 -12.98
CA GLY A 265 -13.08 30.19 -13.99
C GLY A 265 -11.65 30.27 -13.42
N HIS A 266 -11.49 30.26 -12.10
CA HIS A 266 -10.16 30.21 -11.46
C HIS A 266 -9.72 28.75 -11.32
N ALA A 267 -9.05 28.23 -12.35
CA ALA A 267 -8.71 26.82 -12.45
C ALA A 267 -7.42 26.41 -11.70
N ASP A 268 -6.64 27.37 -11.18
CA ASP A 268 -5.36 27.12 -10.50
C ASP A 268 -5.50 26.84 -9.01
N THR A 269 -6.56 26.14 -8.62
CA THR A 269 -6.74 25.61 -7.26
C THR A 269 -6.24 24.16 -7.19
N SER A 270 -6.04 23.64 -5.97
CA SER A 270 -5.58 22.24 -5.78
C SER A 270 -6.50 21.20 -6.45
N ILE A 271 -7.81 21.42 -6.42
CA ILE A 271 -8.80 20.57 -7.10
C ILE A 271 -8.81 20.87 -8.60
N GLY A 272 -8.79 22.14 -8.98
CA GLY A 272 -8.83 22.56 -10.38
C GLY A 272 -7.65 22.04 -11.19
N ILE A 273 -6.44 22.06 -10.64
CA ILE A 273 -5.25 21.48 -11.28
C ILE A 273 -5.43 19.99 -11.53
N ARG A 274 -5.89 19.23 -10.53
CA ARG A 274 -6.14 17.79 -10.73
C ARG A 274 -7.18 17.52 -11.81
N LEU A 275 -8.28 18.28 -11.84
CA LEU A 275 -9.31 18.13 -12.87
C LEU A 275 -8.76 18.44 -14.26
N GLN A 276 -7.91 19.45 -14.41
CA GLN A 276 -7.23 19.77 -15.68
C GLN A 276 -6.30 18.62 -16.10
N LEU A 277 -5.47 18.10 -15.19
CA LEU A 277 -4.55 17.00 -15.48
C LEU A 277 -5.28 15.69 -15.80
N TRP A 278 -6.37 15.39 -15.11
CA TRP A 278 -7.23 14.24 -15.42
C TRP A 278 -7.90 14.41 -16.78
N GLY A 279 -8.38 15.61 -17.11
CA GLY A 279 -8.93 15.91 -18.43
C GLY A 279 -7.90 15.76 -19.55
N ALA A 280 -6.66 16.23 -19.33
CA ALA A 280 -5.55 16.03 -20.23
C ALA A 280 -5.19 14.54 -20.41
N ALA A 281 -5.13 13.79 -19.31
CA ALA A 281 -4.87 12.35 -19.36
C ALA A 281 -5.95 11.59 -20.13
N LEU A 282 -7.23 11.87 -19.88
CA LEU A 282 -8.35 11.24 -20.58
C LEU A 282 -8.34 11.55 -22.09
N HIS A 283 -7.96 12.79 -22.46
CA HIS A 283 -7.81 13.18 -23.86
C HIS A 283 -6.71 12.37 -24.56
N LEU A 284 -5.52 12.28 -23.96
CA LEU A 284 -4.41 11.50 -24.49
C LEU A 284 -4.70 10.00 -24.55
N ILE A 285 -5.43 9.46 -23.56
CA ILE A 285 -5.89 8.07 -23.56
C ILE A 285 -6.85 7.81 -24.73
N ALA A 286 -7.77 8.75 -25.02
CA ALA A 286 -8.71 8.60 -26.13
C ALA A 286 -7.99 8.59 -27.48
N GLU A 287 -6.90 9.34 -27.63
CA GLU A 287 -6.08 9.34 -28.84
C GLU A 287 -5.17 8.12 -28.95
N ASN A 288 -4.70 7.57 -27.81
CA ASN A 288 -3.72 6.49 -27.76
C ASN A 288 -4.17 5.33 -26.84
N PRO A 289 -5.32 4.67 -27.07
CA PRO A 289 -5.93 3.77 -26.10
C PRO A 289 -5.14 2.46 -25.87
N PHE A 290 -4.42 1.97 -26.87
CA PHE A 290 -3.77 0.66 -26.80
C PHE A 290 -2.37 0.72 -26.18
N PHE A 291 -1.52 1.63 -26.62
CA PHE A 291 -0.12 1.71 -26.20
C PHE A 291 0.19 2.95 -25.35
N GLY A 292 -0.80 3.86 -25.18
CA GLY A 292 -0.58 5.11 -24.49
C GLY A 292 0.40 6.03 -25.24
N VAL A 293 0.85 7.08 -24.56
CA VAL A 293 1.80 8.07 -25.12
C VAL A 293 3.27 7.74 -24.81
N GLY A 294 3.54 6.57 -24.23
CA GLY A 294 4.87 6.21 -23.73
C GLY A 294 5.15 6.77 -22.33
N ALA A 295 6.21 6.28 -21.72
CA ALA A 295 6.53 6.55 -20.32
C ALA A 295 6.77 8.04 -20.00
N GLY A 296 7.38 8.79 -20.92
CA GLY A 296 7.63 10.24 -20.81
C GLY A 296 6.57 11.13 -21.48
N GLY A 297 5.72 10.53 -22.33
CA GLY A 297 4.86 11.29 -23.25
C GLY A 297 3.82 12.17 -22.58
N PHE A 298 3.33 11.80 -21.37
CA PHE A 298 2.42 12.68 -20.64
C PHE A 298 3.11 14.00 -20.25
N ALA A 299 4.30 13.93 -19.68
CA ALA A 299 5.06 15.11 -19.29
C ALA A 299 5.41 16.01 -20.50
N GLU A 300 5.73 15.40 -21.63
CA GLU A 300 6.04 16.09 -22.90
C GLU A 300 4.80 16.77 -23.50
N ALA A 301 3.62 16.19 -23.33
CA ALA A 301 2.36 16.76 -23.84
C ALA A 301 1.86 17.98 -23.04
N MET A 302 2.35 18.22 -21.82
CA MET A 302 1.83 19.27 -20.95
C MET A 302 2.04 20.67 -21.53
N GLN A 303 3.23 20.98 -22.05
CA GLN A 303 3.55 22.30 -22.61
C GLN A 303 2.71 22.59 -23.85
N PRO A 304 2.64 21.71 -24.88
CA PRO A 304 1.74 21.91 -26.01
C PRO A 304 0.28 22.11 -25.64
N MET A 305 -0.23 21.36 -24.65
CA MET A 305 -1.61 21.52 -24.18
C MET A 305 -1.87 22.89 -23.54
N SER A 306 -0.89 23.44 -22.85
CA SER A 306 -0.98 24.77 -22.26
C SER A 306 -0.95 25.86 -23.36
N GLU A 307 -0.11 25.70 -24.36
CA GLU A 307 0.00 26.66 -25.48
C GLU A 307 -1.31 26.78 -26.29
N VAL A 308 -2.06 25.70 -26.44
CA VAL A 308 -3.38 25.71 -27.05
C VAL A 308 -4.52 26.04 -26.08
N GLY A 309 -4.21 26.40 -24.82
CA GLY A 309 -5.19 26.82 -23.82
C GLY A 309 -6.08 25.71 -23.24
N ARG A 310 -5.70 24.44 -23.38
CA ARG A 310 -6.45 23.32 -22.79
C ARG A 310 -6.27 23.21 -21.28
N ILE A 311 -5.10 23.54 -20.80
CA ILE A 311 -4.73 23.56 -19.38
C ILE A 311 -3.99 24.87 -19.09
N THR A 312 -3.99 25.28 -17.83
CA THR A 312 -3.25 26.47 -17.40
C THR A 312 -1.73 26.21 -17.40
N PRO A 313 -0.89 27.26 -17.50
CA PRO A 313 0.57 27.09 -17.39
C PRO A 313 1.00 26.44 -16.07
N LEU A 314 0.32 26.74 -14.96
CA LEU A 314 0.59 26.13 -13.66
C LEU A 314 0.24 24.63 -13.65
N ALA A 315 -0.89 24.24 -14.24
CA ALA A 315 -1.25 22.85 -14.40
C ALA A 315 -0.25 22.09 -15.29
N ALA A 316 0.25 22.74 -16.36
CA ALA A 316 1.27 22.15 -17.23
C ALA A 316 2.60 21.93 -16.49
N GLU A 317 3.04 22.88 -15.68
CA GLU A 317 4.25 22.76 -14.88
C GLU A 317 4.16 21.58 -13.89
N LEU A 318 3.07 21.51 -13.12
CA LEU A 318 2.86 20.45 -12.14
C LEU A 318 2.62 19.08 -12.80
N GLY A 319 1.92 19.03 -13.94
CA GLY A 319 1.65 17.83 -14.71
C GLY A 319 2.89 17.14 -15.29
N ARG A 320 4.01 17.88 -15.45
CA ARG A 320 5.29 17.25 -15.82
C ARG A 320 5.80 16.25 -14.76
N GLY A 321 5.40 16.46 -13.49
CA GLY A 321 5.80 15.59 -12.40
C GLY A 321 4.82 14.45 -12.16
N GLU A 322 3.50 14.69 -12.27
CA GLU A 322 2.50 13.73 -11.80
C GLU A 322 1.12 13.97 -12.44
N VAL A 323 0.39 12.88 -12.76
CA VAL A 323 -1.03 12.92 -13.20
C VAL A 323 -2.00 13.12 -12.03
N HIS A 324 -1.55 12.88 -10.80
CA HIS A 324 -2.36 12.83 -9.58
C HIS A 324 -3.47 11.76 -9.59
N SER A 325 -3.26 10.68 -10.32
CA SER A 325 -4.08 9.45 -10.27
C SER A 325 -3.26 8.29 -10.83
N GLU A 326 -3.06 7.25 -10.03
CA GLU A 326 -2.32 6.06 -10.46
C GLU A 326 -2.94 5.39 -11.68
N ILE A 327 -4.29 5.25 -11.68
CA ILE A 327 -4.99 4.58 -12.78
C ILE A 327 -4.83 5.37 -14.09
N LEU A 328 -5.05 6.68 -14.03
CA LEU A 328 -4.89 7.53 -15.22
C LEU A 328 -3.42 7.59 -15.66
N ALA A 329 -2.48 7.66 -14.71
CA ALA A 329 -1.05 7.70 -15.01
C ALA A 329 -0.58 6.45 -15.73
N GLN A 330 -0.93 5.28 -15.23
CA GLN A 330 -0.55 4.02 -15.88
C GLN A 330 -1.26 3.84 -17.23
N THR A 331 -2.54 4.27 -17.33
CA THR A 331 -3.30 4.17 -18.57
C THR A 331 -2.79 5.15 -19.63
N VAL A 332 -2.51 6.40 -19.29
CA VAL A 332 -2.00 7.39 -20.27
C VAL A 332 -0.61 7.02 -20.78
N ARG A 333 0.26 6.52 -19.89
CA ARG A 333 1.62 6.11 -20.24
C ARG A 333 1.69 4.83 -21.07
N PHE A 334 0.87 3.82 -20.70
CA PHE A 334 1.02 2.45 -21.21
C PHE A 334 -0.27 1.87 -21.82
N GLY A 335 -1.30 2.67 -22.05
CA GLY A 335 -2.56 2.28 -22.66
C GLY A 335 -3.28 1.17 -21.88
N ILE A 336 -3.92 0.27 -22.62
CA ILE A 336 -4.64 -0.88 -22.03
C ILE A 336 -3.72 -1.79 -21.22
N PHE A 337 -2.43 -1.88 -21.56
CA PHE A 337 -1.46 -2.69 -20.81
C PHE A 337 -1.18 -2.07 -19.43
N GLY A 338 -1.08 -0.73 -19.34
CA GLY A 338 -0.94 -0.01 -18.07
C GLY A 338 -2.19 -0.13 -17.20
N LEU A 339 -3.38 -0.02 -17.79
CA LEU A 339 -4.65 -0.26 -17.09
C LEU A 339 -4.71 -1.70 -16.57
N GLY A 340 -4.36 -2.68 -17.42
CA GLY A 340 -4.32 -4.09 -17.03
C GLY A 340 -3.36 -4.35 -15.88
N PHE A 341 -2.18 -3.74 -15.90
CA PHE A 341 -1.20 -3.81 -14.81
C PHE A 341 -1.78 -3.29 -13.49
N VAL A 342 -2.25 -2.06 -13.46
CA VAL A 342 -2.71 -1.45 -12.21
C VAL A 342 -3.92 -2.17 -11.63
N MET A 343 -4.85 -2.63 -12.50
CA MET A 343 -6.00 -3.44 -12.07
C MET A 343 -5.55 -4.81 -11.53
N ALA A 344 -4.61 -5.48 -12.19
CA ALA A 344 -4.10 -6.76 -11.74
C ALA A 344 -3.42 -6.67 -10.37
N VAL A 345 -2.58 -5.65 -10.17
CA VAL A 345 -1.83 -5.45 -8.92
C VAL A 345 -2.76 -5.13 -7.74
N TYR A 346 -3.85 -4.39 -7.95
CA TYR A 346 -4.81 -4.11 -6.87
C TYR A 346 -5.77 -5.28 -6.63
N PHE A 347 -6.40 -5.81 -7.67
CA PHE A 347 -7.57 -6.68 -7.50
C PHE A 347 -7.24 -8.17 -7.42
N ILE A 348 -6.13 -8.65 -8.01
CA ILE A 348 -5.75 -10.06 -7.86
C ILE A 348 -5.34 -10.36 -6.43
N PRO A 349 -4.42 -9.62 -5.77
CA PRO A 349 -4.12 -9.86 -4.35
C PRO A 349 -5.35 -9.64 -3.46
N PHE A 350 -6.18 -8.62 -3.73
CA PHE A 350 -7.42 -8.42 -3.00
C PHE A 350 -8.32 -9.65 -3.04
N TYR A 351 -8.53 -10.23 -4.22
CA TYR A 351 -9.34 -11.43 -4.38
C TYR A 351 -8.75 -12.63 -3.63
N LEU A 352 -7.42 -12.80 -3.67
CA LEU A 352 -6.74 -13.85 -2.93
C LEU A 352 -6.94 -13.70 -1.40
N PHE A 353 -6.85 -12.49 -0.88
CA PHE A 353 -7.15 -12.19 0.52
C PHE A 353 -8.63 -12.41 0.86
N LEU A 354 -9.55 -11.97 0.00
CA LEU A 354 -10.99 -12.14 0.20
C LEU A 354 -11.37 -13.61 0.40
N ARG A 355 -10.74 -14.52 -0.34
CA ARG A 355 -10.93 -15.98 -0.17
C ARG A 355 -10.48 -16.50 1.19
N GLN A 356 -9.48 -15.86 1.80
CA GLN A 356 -8.91 -16.24 3.10
C GLN A 356 -9.54 -15.50 4.28
N ALA A 357 -10.27 -14.43 4.05
CA ALA A 357 -10.84 -13.57 5.11
C ALA A 357 -11.83 -14.29 6.03
N LYS A 358 -12.44 -15.39 5.55
CA LYS A 358 -13.36 -16.25 6.33
C LYS A 358 -12.70 -17.54 6.80
N SER A 359 -11.37 -17.62 6.83
CA SER A 359 -10.66 -18.79 7.35
C SER A 359 -11.07 -19.10 8.79
N VAL A 360 -11.22 -20.38 9.10
CA VAL A 360 -11.47 -20.87 10.47
C VAL A 360 -10.27 -20.55 11.39
N HIS A 361 -9.09 -20.45 10.83
CA HIS A 361 -7.87 -20.11 11.54
C HIS A 361 -7.74 -18.59 11.67
N ARG A 362 -7.93 -18.09 12.91
CA ARG A 362 -7.89 -16.65 13.21
C ARG A 362 -6.66 -15.91 12.65
N PRO A 363 -5.41 -16.42 12.79
CA PRO A 363 -4.24 -15.73 12.26
C PRO A 363 -4.31 -15.52 10.74
N GLN A 364 -4.80 -16.50 9.99
CA GLN A 364 -4.96 -16.41 8.55
C GLN A 364 -6.03 -15.39 8.16
N ALA A 365 -7.19 -15.44 8.84
CA ALA A 365 -8.29 -14.50 8.59
C ALA A 365 -7.86 -13.05 8.85
N ILE A 366 -7.16 -12.77 9.96
CA ILE A 366 -6.68 -11.43 10.29
C ILE A 366 -5.61 -10.97 9.29
N SER A 367 -4.67 -11.84 8.89
CA SER A 367 -3.69 -11.54 7.84
C SER A 367 -4.37 -11.16 6.53
N ALA A 368 -5.42 -11.89 6.16
CA ALA A 368 -6.21 -11.62 4.96
C ALA A 368 -6.96 -10.28 5.05
N ILE A 369 -7.58 -9.97 6.18
CA ILE A 369 -8.25 -8.69 6.44
C ILE A 369 -7.26 -7.53 6.30
N MET A 370 -6.07 -7.65 6.90
CA MET A 370 -5.01 -6.66 6.75
C MET A 370 -4.54 -6.53 5.31
N GLY A 371 -4.41 -7.64 4.58
CA GLY A 371 -4.08 -7.63 3.16
C GLY A 371 -5.15 -6.94 2.29
N MET A 372 -6.43 -7.14 2.59
CA MET A 372 -7.53 -6.40 1.96
C MET A 372 -7.42 -4.89 2.23
N CYS A 373 -7.05 -4.50 3.45
CA CYS A 373 -6.84 -3.09 3.78
C CYS A 373 -5.66 -2.49 3.01
N VAL A 374 -4.55 -3.23 2.84
CA VAL A 374 -3.41 -2.77 2.04
C VAL A 374 -3.81 -2.57 0.59
N THR A 375 -4.46 -3.56 -0.02
CA THR A 375 -4.82 -3.50 -1.45
C THR A 375 -5.84 -2.41 -1.76
N LEU A 376 -6.93 -2.33 -0.99
CA LEU A 376 -7.94 -1.29 -1.17
C LEU A 376 -7.48 0.09 -0.68
N GLY A 377 -6.63 0.14 0.35
CA GLY A 377 -6.02 1.40 0.78
C GLY A 377 -5.19 2.02 -0.33
N PHE A 378 -4.29 1.26 -0.93
CA PHE A 378 -3.48 1.74 -2.07
C PHE A 378 -4.33 2.06 -3.31
N PHE A 379 -5.37 1.29 -3.59
CA PHE A 379 -6.33 1.64 -4.64
C PHE A 379 -6.95 3.03 -4.41
N VAL A 380 -7.41 3.30 -3.19
CA VAL A 380 -8.02 4.59 -2.83
C VAL A 380 -7.01 5.73 -2.87
N PHE A 381 -5.81 5.53 -2.33
CA PHE A 381 -4.72 6.51 -2.40
C PHE A 381 -4.39 6.82 -3.87
N GLY A 382 -4.31 5.78 -4.69
CA GLY A 382 -4.07 5.89 -6.13
C GLY A 382 -5.15 6.63 -6.93
N LEU A 383 -6.31 6.92 -6.34
CA LEU A 383 -7.30 7.81 -6.99
C LEU A 383 -6.87 9.29 -6.97
N THR A 384 -5.97 9.67 -6.07
CA THR A 384 -5.61 11.08 -5.83
C THR A 384 -4.12 11.38 -5.96
N VAL A 385 -3.26 10.34 -6.05
CA VAL A 385 -1.80 10.46 -6.16
C VAL A 385 -1.23 9.23 -6.90
N GLU A 386 -0.07 9.37 -7.51
CA GLU A 386 0.66 8.23 -8.10
C GLU A 386 1.41 7.47 -7.01
N THR A 387 0.80 6.40 -6.50
CA THR A 387 1.35 5.61 -5.38
C THR A 387 2.53 4.74 -5.78
N PHE A 388 2.62 4.34 -7.05
CA PHE A 388 3.63 3.42 -7.57
C PHE A 388 4.76 4.09 -8.34
N ASP A 389 4.70 5.40 -8.54
CA ASP A 389 5.81 6.16 -9.09
C ASP A 389 7.01 6.18 -8.12
N LEU A 390 6.75 6.31 -6.83
CA LEU A 390 7.78 6.23 -5.81
C LEU A 390 8.20 4.78 -5.55
N LYS A 391 9.47 4.49 -5.76
CA LYS A 391 10.07 3.16 -5.53
C LYS A 391 9.83 2.61 -4.12
N MET A 392 9.81 3.48 -3.10
CA MET A 392 9.63 3.06 -1.72
C MET A 392 8.19 2.66 -1.39
N THR A 393 7.18 3.30 -1.97
CA THR A 393 5.78 2.95 -1.79
C THR A 393 5.42 1.69 -2.56
N ALA A 394 5.96 1.51 -3.78
CA ALA A 394 5.87 0.26 -4.53
C ALA A 394 6.53 -0.91 -3.79
N ALA A 395 7.73 -0.71 -3.21
CA ALA A 395 8.41 -1.70 -2.39
C ALA A 395 7.62 -2.05 -1.12
N PHE A 396 7.07 -1.04 -0.44
CA PHE A 396 6.25 -1.25 0.75
C PHE A 396 4.98 -2.03 0.44
N TYR A 397 4.24 -1.63 -0.59
CA TYR A 397 3.03 -2.32 -1.04
C TYR A 397 3.32 -3.77 -1.36
N SER A 398 4.24 -4.02 -2.30
CA SER A 398 4.51 -5.35 -2.82
C SER A 398 5.09 -6.30 -1.76
N THR A 399 5.97 -5.80 -0.88
CA THR A 399 6.48 -6.58 0.27
C THR A 399 5.36 -6.92 1.23
N THR A 400 4.53 -5.92 1.60
CA THR A 400 3.47 -6.10 2.60
C THR A 400 2.41 -7.10 2.14
N ILE A 401 1.96 -7.02 0.86
CA ILE A 401 1.00 -7.99 0.33
C ILE A 401 1.59 -9.40 0.23
N ALA A 402 2.87 -9.54 -0.15
CA ALA A 402 3.53 -10.85 -0.21
C ALA A 402 3.62 -11.49 1.17
N VAL A 403 4.03 -10.73 2.17
CA VAL A 403 4.17 -11.19 3.57
C VAL A 403 2.81 -11.55 4.19
N LEU A 404 1.81 -10.69 4.01
CA LEU A 404 0.46 -10.94 4.53
C LEU A 404 -0.22 -12.11 3.81
N LEU A 405 0.02 -12.29 2.50
CA LEU A 405 -0.53 -13.42 1.74
C LEU A 405 0.13 -14.73 2.18
N ALA A 406 1.44 -14.74 2.41
CA ALA A 406 2.13 -15.89 2.99
C ALA A 406 1.54 -16.26 4.36
N ALA A 407 1.31 -15.27 5.23
CA ALA A 407 0.71 -15.49 6.54
C ALA A 407 -0.76 -15.96 6.45
N ALA A 408 -1.53 -15.44 5.49
CA ALA A 408 -2.93 -15.83 5.26
C ALA A 408 -3.08 -17.26 4.70
N THR A 409 -2.06 -17.76 4.00
CA THR A 409 -2.05 -19.09 3.36
C THR A 409 -1.16 -20.10 4.08
N ALA A 410 -0.50 -19.72 5.18
CA ALA A 410 0.35 -20.61 5.96
C ALA A 410 -0.46 -21.83 6.44
N ALA A 411 0.03 -23.04 6.14
CA ALA A 411 -0.58 -24.27 6.63
C ALA A 411 -0.50 -24.29 8.16
N GLY A 412 -1.65 -24.30 8.82
CA GLY A 412 -1.69 -24.46 10.27
C GLY A 412 -1.01 -25.79 10.66
N ASN A 413 0.11 -25.72 11.33
CA ASN A 413 0.71 -26.87 11.99
C ASN A 413 -0.16 -27.29 13.18
N HIS A 414 -1.30 -27.93 12.88
CA HIS A 414 -1.95 -28.71 13.92
C HIS A 414 -1.40 -30.13 13.85
N PRO A 415 -0.80 -30.67 14.95
CA PRO A 415 -0.68 -32.11 15.11
C PRO A 415 -2.11 -32.67 15.03
N ASN A 416 -2.33 -33.61 14.09
CA ASN A 416 -3.57 -34.35 13.98
C ASN A 416 -4.06 -34.80 15.35
N ARG A 417 -5.07 -34.14 15.90
CA ARG A 417 -5.95 -34.74 16.91
C ARG A 417 -6.98 -35.61 16.17
N HIS A 418 -6.51 -36.59 15.44
CA HIS A 418 -7.28 -37.80 15.16
C HIS A 418 -6.82 -38.87 16.13
N GLY A 419 -7.50 -38.92 17.25
CA GLY A 419 -7.30 -39.91 18.27
C GLY A 419 -8.30 -39.68 19.40
N LYS A 420 -9.56 -39.95 19.19
CA LYS A 420 -10.49 -40.81 19.93
C LYS A 420 -11.91 -40.61 19.45
#